data_db523a6ed2f2026a265ae97f931fdd97
#
_entry.id   db523a6ed2f2026a265ae97f931fdd97
#
_cell.length_a   1.000
_cell.length_b   1.000
_cell.length_c   1.000
_cell.angle_alpha   90.00
_cell.angle_beta   90.00
_cell.angle_gamma   90.00
#
_symmetry.space_group_name_H-M   'P 1'
#
loop_
_entity.id
_entity.type
_entity.pdbx_description
1 polymer ?
#
loop_
_entity_poly.entity_id
_entity_poly.type
_entity_poly.pdbx_seq_one_letter_code
_entity_poly.pdbx_strand_id
1 'polypeptide(L)'
;MKITITAKKMQIPQNFTEYAEKRLSAKLDKFFGSEAEAKITMATHKNLIVIELTVTYNNLIYRAEQSAVDKEDALDASIDKIIRQIRKNKTRVEKKLKEAAFMGMME
;
A
#
# COMPACT_ATOMS: atom_id res chain seq x y z
N MET A 1 4.35 4.45 10.73
CA MET A 1 3.83 4.84 9.40
C MET A 1 2.92 6.05 9.53
N LYS A 2 3.15 7.05 8.73
CA LYS A 2 2.29 8.23 8.71
C LYS A 2 1.15 7.99 7.72
N ILE A 3 -0.09 8.15 8.18
CA ILE A 3 -1.27 7.84 7.37
C ILE A 3 -2.11 9.08 7.15
N THR A 4 -2.45 9.35 5.90
CA THR A 4 -3.32 10.45 5.52
C THR A 4 -4.50 9.89 4.75
N ILE A 5 -5.71 10.25 5.16
CA ILE A 5 -6.94 9.78 4.52
C ILE A 5 -7.70 10.98 3.97
N THR A 6 -8.07 10.91 2.70
CA THR A 6 -8.85 11.94 2.02
C THR A 6 -10.07 11.29 1.36
N ALA A 7 -11.21 11.93 1.44
CA ALA A 7 -12.42 11.44 0.80
C ALA A 7 -12.96 12.50 -0.14
N LYS A 8 -13.44 12.08 -1.31
CA LYS A 8 -14.04 12.95 -2.31
C LYS A 8 -15.56 12.77 -2.27
N LYS A 9 -16.28 13.85 -2.00
CA LYS A 9 -17.75 13.86 -1.98
C LYS A 9 -18.36 12.86 -1.00
N MET A 10 -17.62 12.52 0.06
CA MET A 10 -18.11 11.65 1.14
C MET A 10 -17.36 11.97 2.41
N GLN A 11 -17.91 11.59 3.54
CA GLN A 11 -17.27 11.78 4.82
C GLN A 11 -16.49 10.53 5.22
N ILE A 12 -15.43 10.73 6.00
CA ILE A 12 -14.63 9.64 6.52
C ILE A 12 -15.13 9.33 7.94
N PRO A 13 -15.74 8.14 8.18
CA PRO A 13 -16.11 7.76 9.53
C PRO A 13 -14.87 7.61 10.40
N GLN A 14 -14.95 8.02 11.66
CA GLN A 14 -13.84 7.93 12.57
C GLN A 14 -13.36 6.48 12.77
N ASN A 15 -14.28 5.56 12.89
CA ASN A 15 -13.91 4.14 13.03
C ASN A 15 -13.19 3.60 11.80
N PHE A 16 -13.41 4.17 10.63
CA PHE A 16 -12.64 3.76 9.46
C PHE A 16 -11.18 4.20 9.55
N THR A 17 -10.94 5.40 10.09
CA THR A 17 -9.57 5.87 10.29
C THR A 17 -8.82 4.92 11.22
N GLU A 18 -9.44 4.53 12.33
CA GLU A 18 -8.83 3.57 13.26
C GLU A 18 -8.60 2.23 12.61
N TYR A 19 -9.57 1.74 11.87
CA TYR A 19 -9.46 0.48 11.13
C TYR A 19 -8.29 0.53 10.15
N ALA A 20 -8.18 1.60 9.37
CA ALA A 20 -7.12 1.75 8.38
C ALA A 20 -5.74 1.77 9.04
N GLU A 21 -5.59 2.50 10.14
CA GLU A 21 -4.32 2.56 10.86
C GLU A 21 -3.91 1.18 11.35
N LYS A 22 -4.85 0.44 11.96
CA LYS A 22 -4.57 -0.91 12.45
C LYS A 22 -4.22 -1.88 11.33
N ARG A 23 -4.98 -1.84 10.23
CA ARG A 23 -4.73 -2.75 9.12
C ARG A 23 -3.41 -2.47 8.41
N LEU A 24 -3.11 -1.19 8.18
CA LEU A 24 -1.86 -0.81 7.53
C LEU A 24 -0.67 -1.18 8.42
N SER A 25 -0.73 -0.90 9.70
CA SER A 25 0.34 -1.27 10.62
C SER A 25 0.51 -2.78 10.70
N ALA A 26 -0.59 -3.53 10.84
CA ALA A 26 -0.51 -4.99 10.95
C ALA A 26 0.08 -5.65 9.70
N LYS A 27 -0.19 -5.09 8.53
CA LYS A 27 0.19 -5.72 7.26
C LYS A 27 1.49 -5.18 6.67
N LEU A 28 1.80 -3.90 6.89
CA LEU A 28 2.90 -3.24 6.19
C LEU A 28 4.09 -2.84 7.06
N ASP A 29 3.95 -2.74 8.38
CA ASP A 29 5.06 -2.33 9.24
C ASP A 29 6.26 -3.26 9.12
N LYS A 30 6.04 -4.52 8.92
CA LYS A 30 7.13 -5.50 8.75
C LYS A 30 7.96 -5.24 7.50
N PHE A 31 7.43 -4.51 6.53
CA PHE A 31 8.16 -4.20 5.30
C PHE A 31 8.85 -2.84 5.36
N PHE A 32 8.23 -1.85 6.02
CA PHE A 32 8.67 -0.47 5.91
C PHE A 32 9.11 0.18 7.21
N GLY A 33 8.68 -0.31 8.34
CA GLY A 33 8.94 0.36 9.61
C GLY A 33 8.16 1.67 9.74
N SER A 34 8.64 2.56 10.58
CA SER A 34 7.92 3.79 10.94
C SER A 34 8.09 4.95 9.96
N GLU A 35 9.03 4.85 9.03
CA GLU A 35 9.36 5.96 8.12
C GLU A 35 8.47 6.03 6.87
N ALA A 36 7.67 5.02 6.62
CA ALA A 36 6.81 4.99 5.45
C ALA A 36 5.61 5.94 5.60
N GLU A 37 5.12 6.43 4.47
CA GLU A 37 3.90 7.23 4.43
C GLU A 37 2.87 6.51 3.59
N ALA A 38 1.63 6.46 4.08
CA ALA A 38 0.51 5.88 3.37
C ALA A 38 -0.55 6.94 3.13
N LYS A 39 -0.99 7.07 1.90
CA LYS A 39 -2.05 8.01 1.53
C LYS A 39 -3.22 7.22 0.98
N ILE A 40 -4.38 7.41 1.58
CA ILE A 40 -5.62 6.75 1.16
C ILE A 40 -6.55 7.80 0.60
N THR A 41 -7.03 7.59 -0.62
CA THR A 41 -8.06 8.44 -1.23
C THR A 41 -9.29 7.59 -1.48
N MET A 42 -10.43 8.02 -0.92
CA MET A 42 -11.69 7.31 -1.07
C MET A 42 -12.65 8.11 -1.94
N ALA A 43 -13.40 7.42 -2.77
CA ALA A 43 -14.44 8.02 -3.58
C ALA A 43 -15.56 7.00 -3.80
N THR A 44 -16.74 7.48 -4.16
CA THR A 44 -17.83 6.58 -4.54
C THR A 44 -17.98 6.60 -6.05
N HIS A 45 -18.27 5.43 -6.62
CA HIS A 45 -18.53 5.31 -8.05
C HIS A 45 -19.51 4.16 -8.27
N LYS A 46 -20.69 4.48 -8.76
CA LYS A 46 -21.75 3.48 -9.07
C LYS A 46 -22.00 2.49 -7.94
N ASN A 47 -22.33 2.98 -6.77
CA ASN A 47 -22.62 2.15 -5.58
C ASN A 47 -21.41 1.38 -5.04
N LEU A 48 -20.24 1.63 -5.57
CA LEU A 48 -19.00 1.04 -5.04
C LEU A 48 -18.15 2.11 -4.38
N ILE A 49 -17.36 1.70 -3.43
CA ILE A 49 -16.35 2.56 -2.83
C ILE A 49 -15.02 2.22 -3.48
N VAL A 50 -14.37 3.23 -4.02
CA VAL A 50 -13.06 3.08 -4.66
C VAL A 50 -12.02 3.64 -3.70
N ILE A 51 -10.99 2.84 -3.42
CA ILE A 51 -9.86 3.27 -2.59
C ILE A 51 -8.59 3.22 -3.43
N GLU A 52 -7.88 4.35 -3.46
CA GLU A 52 -6.53 4.41 -3.99
C GLU A 52 -5.58 4.52 -2.81
N LEU A 53 -4.69 3.54 -2.68
CA LEU A 53 -3.69 3.49 -1.64
C LEU A 53 -2.32 3.72 -2.25
N THR A 54 -1.61 4.72 -1.74
CA THR A 54 -0.24 5.00 -2.15
C THR A 54 0.67 4.91 -0.93
N VAL A 55 1.69 4.08 -1.01
CA VAL A 55 2.68 3.93 0.05
C VAL A 55 4.04 4.38 -0.48
N THR A 56 4.67 5.29 0.22
CA THR A 56 5.97 5.84 -0.16
C THR A 56 7.00 5.50 0.91
N TYR A 57 8.13 4.95 0.48
CA TYR A 57 9.23 4.59 1.39
C TYR A 57 10.55 4.59 0.62
N ASN A 58 11.52 5.37 1.09
CA ASN A 58 12.88 5.44 0.51
C ASN A 58 12.86 5.63 -1.01
N ASN A 59 12.11 6.62 -1.49
CA ASN A 59 11.98 6.93 -2.92
C ASN A 59 11.27 5.86 -3.74
N LEU A 60 10.74 4.82 -3.09
CA LEU A 60 9.89 3.84 -3.74
C LEU A 60 8.44 4.23 -3.53
N ILE A 61 7.64 4.09 -4.56
CA ILE A 61 6.21 4.39 -4.50
C ILE A 61 5.44 3.14 -4.93
N TYR A 62 4.56 2.68 -4.04
CA TYR A 62 3.66 1.57 -4.32
C TYR A 62 2.25 2.12 -4.39
N ARG A 63 1.52 1.75 -5.42
CA ARG A 63 0.18 2.28 -5.63
C ARG A 63 -0.78 1.16 -6.01
N ALA A 64 -1.98 1.19 -5.42
CA ALA A 64 -3.03 0.23 -5.73
C ALA A 64 -4.38 0.92 -5.68
N GLU A 65 -5.27 0.56 -6.58
CA GLU A 65 -6.64 1.05 -6.60
C GLU A 65 -7.57 -0.15 -6.64
N GLN A 66 -8.50 -0.20 -5.71
CA GLN A 66 -9.48 -1.28 -5.63
C GLN A 66 -10.84 -0.71 -5.29
N SER A 67 -11.87 -1.42 -5.71
CA SER A 67 -13.25 -1.04 -5.41
C SER A 67 -13.99 -2.21 -4.81
N ALA A 68 -14.95 -1.92 -3.94
CA ALA A 68 -15.81 -2.90 -3.31
C ALA A 68 -17.07 -2.22 -2.79
N VAL A 69 -18.05 -3.01 -2.39
CA VAL A 69 -19.25 -2.47 -1.79
C VAL A 69 -18.93 -1.81 -0.44
N ASP A 70 -18.06 -2.45 0.34
CA ASP A 70 -17.64 -1.95 1.64
C ASP A 70 -16.25 -1.31 1.56
N LYS A 71 -16.06 -0.21 2.28
CA LYS A 71 -14.78 0.47 2.32
C LYS A 71 -13.68 -0.37 2.94
N GLU A 72 -14.02 -1.20 3.92
CA GLU A 72 -13.07 -2.10 4.57
C GLU A 72 -12.54 -3.13 3.56
N ASP A 73 -13.42 -3.71 2.76
CA ASP A 73 -13.02 -4.68 1.75
C ASP A 73 -12.15 -4.04 0.67
N ALA A 74 -12.50 -2.82 0.25
CA ALA A 74 -11.71 -2.09 -0.74
C ALA A 74 -10.31 -1.78 -0.20
N LEU A 75 -10.21 -1.41 1.06
CA LEU A 75 -8.92 -1.15 1.70
C LEU A 75 -8.09 -2.41 1.80
N ASP A 76 -8.68 -3.50 2.29
CA ASP A 76 -7.95 -4.77 2.44
C ASP A 76 -7.45 -5.27 1.08
N ALA A 77 -8.25 -5.17 0.04
CA ALA A 77 -7.83 -5.55 -1.30
C ALA A 77 -6.68 -4.68 -1.80
N SER A 78 -6.71 -3.38 -1.49
CA SER A 78 -5.62 -2.46 -1.87
C SER A 78 -4.33 -2.82 -1.14
N ILE A 79 -4.41 -3.13 0.15
CA ILE A 79 -3.24 -3.53 0.94
C ILE A 79 -2.64 -4.81 0.38
N ASP A 80 -3.46 -5.80 0.07
CA ASP A 80 -2.99 -7.06 -0.51
C ASP A 80 -2.25 -6.83 -1.82
N LYS A 81 -2.75 -5.92 -2.64
CA LYS A 81 -2.10 -5.58 -3.91
C LYS A 81 -0.75 -4.90 -3.70
N ILE A 82 -0.66 -4.03 -2.71
CA ILE A 82 0.62 -3.41 -2.33
C ILE A 82 1.62 -4.48 -1.88
N ILE A 83 1.18 -5.43 -1.04
CA ILE A 83 2.04 -6.51 -0.57
C ILE A 83 2.58 -7.34 -1.75
N ARG A 84 1.76 -7.62 -2.74
CA ARG A 84 2.20 -8.34 -3.94
C ARG A 84 3.28 -7.55 -4.69
N GLN A 85 3.12 -6.24 -4.80
CA GLN A 85 4.12 -5.39 -5.44
C GLN A 85 5.43 -5.40 -4.68
N ILE A 86 5.38 -5.34 -3.35
CA ILE A 86 6.58 -5.37 -2.50
C ILE A 86 7.34 -6.68 -2.71
N ARG A 87 6.65 -7.80 -2.67
CA ARG A 87 7.26 -9.11 -2.86
C ARG A 87 7.89 -9.25 -4.23
N LYS A 88 7.23 -8.75 -5.25
CA LYS A 88 7.73 -8.78 -6.61
C LYS A 88 9.01 -7.96 -6.77
N ASN A 89 9.03 -6.76 -6.20
CA ASN A 89 10.22 -5.90 -6.23
C ASN A 89 11.40 -6.53 -5.47
N LYS A 90 11.13 -7.10 -4.31
CA LYS A 90 12.17 -7.75 -3.52
C LYS A 90 12.81 -8.90 -4.30
N THR A 91 12.01 -9.71 -4.96
CA THR A 91 12.50 -10.81 -5.78
C THR A 91 13.39 -10.31 -6.91
N ARG A 92 13.01 -9.22 -7.57
CA ARG A 92 13.82 -8.65 -8.65
C ARG A 92 15.16 -8.15 -8.14
N VAL A 93 15.18 -7.48 -7.01
CA VAL A 93 16.43 -6.96 -6.43
C VAL A 93 17.36 -8.12 -6.05
N GLU A 94 16.83 -9.13 -5.38
CA GLU A 94 17.64 -10.30 -5.01
C GLU A 94 18.20 -11.01 -6.22
N LYS A 95 17.42 -11.16 -7.28
CA LYS A 95 17.87 -11.79 -8.50
C LYS A 95 19.00 -11.02 -9.16
N LYS A 96 18.89 -9.69 -9.24
CA LYS A 96 19.96 -8.86 -9.80
C LYS A 96 21.23 -8.93 -9.01
N LEU A 97 21.14 -8.95 -7.68
CA LEU A 97 22.30 -9.07 -6.82
C LEU A 97 23.00 -10.42 -7.02
N LYS A 98 22.24 -11.49 -7.13
CA LYS A 98 22.80 -12.82 -7.37
C LYS A 98 23.48 -12.89 -8.73
N GLU A 99 22.91 -12.33 -9.76
CA GLU A 99 23.50 -12.31 -11.08
C GLU A 99 24.81 -11.53 -11.10
N ALA A 100 24.83 -10.36 -10.47
CA ALA A 100 26.03 -9.55 -10.40
C ALA A 100 27.15 -10.29 -9.65
N ALA A 101 26.83 -10.90 -8.52
CA ALA A 101 27.82 -11.66 -7.74
C ALA A 101 28.34 -12.86 -8.51
N PHE A 102 27.46 -13.59 -9.17
CA PHE A 102 27.83 -14.78 -9.95
C PHE A 102 28.76 -14.43 -11.10
N MET A 103 28.52 -13.32 -11.76
CA MET A 103 29.34 -12.91 -12.90
C MET A 103 30.60 -12.19 -12.48
N GLY A 104 30.82 -12.00 -11.18
CA GLY A 104 31.99 -11.27 -10.71
C GLY A 104 31.93 -9.78 -11.03
N MET A 105 30.78 -9.30 -11.42
CA MET A 105 30.57 -7.91 -11.80
C MET A 105 29.79 -7.22 -10.70
N MET A 106 30.46 -6.51 -9.87
CA MET A 106 29.85 -5.79 -8.76
C MET A 106 29.42 -4.40 -9.25
N GLU A 107 28.38 -4.37 -9.98
CA GLU A 107 27.85 -3.13 -10.50
C GLU A 107 27.09 -2.33 -9.47
#